data_437cd6758a4a07f5b0609ba93220243e
#
_entry.id   437cd6758a4a07f5b0609ba93220243e
#
_cell.length_a   1.000
_cell.length_b   1.000
_cell.length_c   1.000
_cell.angle_alpha   90.00
_cell.angle_beta   90.00
_cell.angle_gamma   90.00
#
_symmetry.space_group_name_H-M   'P 1'
#
loop_
_entity.id
_entity.type
_entity.pdbx_description
1 polymer ?
#
loop_
_entity_poly.entity_id
_entity_poly.type
_entity_poly.pdbx_seq_one_letter_code
_entity_poly.pdbx_strand_id
1 'polypeptide(L)'
;EKEDLVNLNPNINREEGTSYLLFPPIKGSITDRFNARREHYGVDVVAPKDASIKAIDEGTVVIATYTAETGYIIQVQHDNDLVSVYKHNSTLLKKEGDKVRAGEAIAIIGETGEFSTGPHLHFEMWRNGVPLNPESFFSFE
;
A
#
# COMPACT_ATOMS: atom_id res chain seq x y z
N GLU A 1 0.50 16.21 7.00
CA GLU A 1 1.56 16.56 7.69
C GLU A 1 2.28 15.50 8.32
N LYS A 2 3.53 15.67 8.45
CA LYS A 2 4.35 14.59 8.87
C LYS A 2 4.20 14.25 10.30
N GLU A 3 3.78 15.19 11.10
CA GLU A 3 3.52 14.85 12.46
C GLU A 3 2.40 13.86 12.56
N ASP A 4 1.42 14.01 11.68
CA ASP A 4 0.33 13.07 11.70
C ASP A 4 0.78 11.69 11.38
N LEU A 5 1.67 11.55 10.41
CA LEU A 5 2.16 10.26 10.05
C LEU A 5 2.88 9.59 11.20
N VAL A 6 3.66 10.36 11.93
CA VAL A 6 4.43 9.81 13.01
C VAL A 6 3.56 9.45 14.18
N ASN A 7 2.58 10.28 14.48
CA ASN A 7 1.81 10.12 15.72
C ASN A 7 0.61 9.23 15.60
N LEU A 8 0.16 8.95 14.39
CA LEU A 8 -1.05 8.19 14.22
C LEU A 8 -0.90 6.72 14.54
N ASN A 9 0.32 6.23 14.56
CA ASN A 9 0.50 4.82 14.81
C ASN A 9 1.57 4.57 15.85
N PRO A 10 1.18 4.52 17.11
CA PRO A 10 2.15 4.26 18.16
C PRO A 10 2.76 2.87 18.08
N ASN A 11 2.22 2.00 17.25
CA ASN A 11 2.76 0.67 17.11
C ASN A 11 3.87 0.59 16.07
N ILE A 12 4.13 1.66 15.37
CA ILE A 12 5.26 1.69 14.46
C ILE A 12 6.42 2.29 15.19
N ASN A 13 7.40 1.54 15.29
CA ASN A 13 8.72 1.82 15.82
C ASN A 13 9.02 3.22 16.31
N ARG A 14 8.52 3.52 17.49
CA ARG A 14 8.79 4.78 18.09
C ARG A 14 9.72 4.65 19.24
N GLU A 15 9.79 3.48 19.80
CA GLU A 15 10.55 3.31 21.00
C GLU A 15 12.04 3.46 20.77
N GLU A 16 12.44 3.49 19.54
CA GLU A 16 13.85 3.71 19.25
C GLU A 16 14.16 5.16 19.01
N GLY A 17 13.19 6.02 19.22
CA GLY A 17 13.40 7.42 19.05
C GLY A 17 13.54 7.86 17.62
N THR A 18 13.23 7.01 16.68
CA THR A 18 13.38 7.29 15.27
C THR A 18 12.10 7.87 14.73
N SER A 19 12.24 8.97 14.03
CA SER A 19 11.13 9.52 13.31
C SER A 19 10.83 8.62 12.13
N TYR A 20 9.59 8.21 11.99
CA TYR A 20 9.23 7.23 11.01
C TYR A 20 8.22 7.82 10.03
N LEU A 21 8.71 8.15 8.86
CA LEU A 21 7.87 8.74 7.83
C LEU A 21 7.51 7.70 6.79
N LEU A 22 6.22 7.54 6.58
CA LEU A 22 5.74 6.66 5.53
C LEU A 22 5.32 7.50 4.34
N PHE A 23 5.57 6.98 3.15
CA PHE A 23 5.16 7.65 1.91
C PHE A 23 3.78 7.15 1.52
N PRO A 24 2.87 8.04 1.11
CA PRO A 24 1.60 7.54 0.57
C PRO A 24 1.87 6.74 -0.69
N PRO A 25 1.18 5.61 -0.87
CA PRO A 25 1.43 4.79 -2.05
C PRO A 25 0.96 5.46 -3.33
N ILE A 26 -0.02 6.34 -3.23
CA ILE A 26 -0.54 7.07 -4.37
C ILE A 26 -1.38 8.21 -3.84
N LYS A 27 -1.56 9.23 -4.67
CA LYS A 27 -2.51 10.31 -4.38
C LYS A 27 -3.71 10.15 -5.29
N GLY A 28 -4.89 10.35 -4.75
CA GLY A 28 -6.11 10.23 -5.53
C GLY A 28 -7.32 10.29 -4.64
N SER A 29 -8.46 9.86 -5.16
CA SER A 29 -9.73 9.93 -4.45
C SER A 29 -10.10 8.56 -3.92
N ILE A 30 -10.42 8.49 -2.65
CA ILE A 30 -10.85 7.24 -2.03
C ILE A 30 -12.27 6.95 -2.47
N THR A 31 -12.49 5.76 -3.01
CA THR A 31 -13.81 5.33 -3.43
C THR A 31 -14.39 4.25 -2.54
N ASP A 32 -13.55 3.57 -1.76
CA ASP A 32 -14.06 2.60 -0.80
C ASP A 32 -13.08 2.57 0.36
N ARG A 33 -13.62 2.68 1.57
CA ARG A 33 -12.80 2.84 2.75
C ARG A 33 -12.62 1.52 3.48
N PHE A 34 -11.61 1.47 4.32
CA PHE A 34 -11.37 0.33 5.19
C PHE A 34 -12.63 0.10 6.04
N ASN A 35 -13.08 -1.16 6.08
CA ASN A 35 -14.25 -1.52 6.88
C ASN A 35 -14.17 -3.00 7.21
N ALA A 36 -13.65 -3.31 8.41
CA ALA A 36 -13.44 -4.70 8.80
C ALA A 36 -14.74 -5.48 8.88
N ARG A 37 -15.85 -4.82 9.20
CA ARG A 37 -17.12 -5.51 9.29
C ARG A 37 -17.58 -6.04 7.95
N ARG A 38 -17.27 -5.33 6.87
CA ARG A 38 -17.60 -5.77 5.52
C ARG A 38 -16.47 -6.59 4.91
N GLU A 39 -15.44 -6.86 5.71
CA GLU A 39 -14.28 -7.59 5.22
C GLU A 39 -13.57 -6.85 4.08
N HIS A 40 -13.61 -5.52 4.13
CA HIS A 40 -12.82 -4.68 3.22
C HIS A 40 -11.61 -4.19 3.99
N TYR A 41 -10.49 -4.88 3.80
CA TYR A 41 -9.31 -4.70 4.65
C TYR A 41 -8.30 -3.72 4.08
N GLY A 42 -8.74 -2.84 3.22
CA GLY A 42 -7.87 -1.84 2.65
C GLY A 42 -8.67 -0.66 2.18
N VAL A 43 -8.05 0.20 1.36
CA VAL A 43 -8.74 1.32 0.74
C VAL A 43 -8.60 1.19 -0.76
N ASP A 44 -9.63 1.65 -1.47
CA ASP A 44 -9.57 1.74 -2.92
C ASP A 44 -9.42 3.20 -3.29
N VAL A 45 -8.42 3.49 -4.11
CA VAL A 45 -8.06 4.86 -4.48
C VAL A 45 -8.06 4.97 -6.00
N VAL A 46 -8.83 5.90 -6.52
CA VAL A 46 -8.85 6.19 -7.95
C VAL A 46 -7.80 7.24 -8.24
N ALA A 47 -7.04 7.04 -9.29
CA ALA A 47 -5.98 7.97 -9.68
C ALA A 47 -5.86 7.92 -11.20
N PRO A 48 -5.11 8.87 -11.80
CA PRO A 48 -5.00 8.88 -13.26
C PRO A 48 -4.36 7.62 -13.79
N LYS A 49 -4.75 7.28 -15.02
CA LYS A 49 -4.15 6.17 -15.74
C LYS A 49 -2.64 6.36 -15.75
N ASP A 50 -1.93 5.26 -15.59
CA ASP A 50 -0.46 5.22 -15.64
C ASP A 50 0.21 5.88 -14.43
N ALA A 51 -0.53 6.22 -13.40
CA ALA A 51 0.09 6.73 -12.18
C ALA A 51 0.98 5.66 -11.57
N SER A 52 2.13 6.07 -11.03
CA SER A 52 3.03 5.12 -10.40
C SER A 52 2.63 4.89 -8.95
N ILE A 53 2.80 3.65 -8.52
CA ILE A 53 2.52 3.21 -7.16
C ILE A 53 3.85 3.18 -6.42
N LYS A 54 3.90 3.76 -5.23
CA LYS A 54 5.14 3.93 -4.49
C LYS A 54 5.17 3.03 -3.25
N ALA A 55 6.35 2.52 -2.93
CA ALA A 55 6.54 1.80 -1.67
C ALA A 55 6.35 2.78 -0.52
N ILE A 56 5.60 2.38 0.49
CA ILE A 56 5.35 3.27 1.63
C ILE A 56 6.57 3.43 2.52
N ASP A 57 7.51 2.49 2.44
CA ASP A 57 8.71 2.50 3.25
C ASP A 57 9.71 1.55 2.62
N GLU A 58 10.95 1.60 3.09
CA GLU A 58 11.92 0.63 2.60
C GLU A 58 11.51 -0.77 3.01
N GLY A 59 11.93 -1.74 2.25
CA GLY A 59 11.56 -3.12 2.51
C GLY A 59 12.02 -4.05 1.42
N THR A 60 11.49 -5.26 1.44
CA THR A 60 11.80 -6.30 0.47
C THR A 60 10.51 -6.80 -0.15
N VAL A 61 10.51 -6.94 -1.46
CA VAL A 61 9.36 -7.49 -2.17
C VAL A 61 9.28 -8.98 -1.87
N VAL A 62 8.16 -9.40 -1.29
CA VAL A 62 7.98 -10.81 -0.94
C VAL A 62 6.99 -11.52 -1.86
N ILE A 63 6.14 -10.77 -2.54
CA ILE A 63 5.23 -11.31 -3.54
C ILE A 63 5.18 -10.33 -4.71
N ALA A 64 5.29 -10.86 -5.93
CA ALA A 64 5.13 -10.07 -7.14
C ALA A 64 4.63 -11.03 -8.20
N THR A 65 3.31 -11.04 -8.44
CA THR A 65 2.72 -12.04 -9.31
C THR A 65 1.37 -11.55 -9.82
N TYR A 66 0.67 -12.43 -10.52
CA TYR A 66 -0.66 -12.16 -11.04
C TYR A 66 -1.60 -13.27 -10.59
N THR A 67 -2.78 -12.88 -10.11
CA THR A 67 -3.85 -13.84 -9.89
C THR A 67 -5.11 -13.29 -10.53
N ALA A 68 -6.04 -14.19 -10.85
CA ALA A 68 -7.30 -13.74 -11.46
C ALA A 68 -8.05 -12.81 -10.53
N GLU A 69 -7.96 -13.04 -9.24
CA GLU A 69 -8.68 -12.24 -8.26
C GLU A 69 -8.05 -10.88 -8.05
N THR A 70 -6.74 -10.81 -7.91
CA THR A 70 -6.06 -9.58 -7.52
C THR A 70 -5.51 -8.77 -8.68
N GLY A 71 -5.44 -9.37 -9.88
CA GLY A 71 -4.65 -8.79 -10.93
C GLY A 71 -3.19 -8.84 -10.55
N TYR A 72 -2.39 -7.95 -11.10
CA TYR A 72 -0.99 -7.90 -10.71
C TYR A 72 -0.88 -7.37 -9.29
N ILE A 73 -0.28 -8.15 -8.42
CA ILE A 73 -0.16 -7.85 -6.99
C ILE A 73 1.30 -7.80 -6.60
N ILE A 74 1.65 -6.82 -5.78
CA ILE A 74 2.98 -6.75 -5.20
C ILE A 74 2.82 -6.51 -3.71
N GLN A 75 3.67 -7.16 -2.92
CA GLN A 75 3.60 -7.10 -1.47
C GLN A 75 5.00 -6.88 -0.94
N VAL A 76 5.13 -5.94 -0.02
CA VAL A 76 6.44 -5.54 0.50
C VAL A 76 6.46 -5.76 2.00
N GLN A 77 7.53 -6.41 2.47
CA GLN A 77 7.77 -6.62 3.89
C GLN A 77 8.67 -5.51 4.38
N HIS A 78 8.20 -4.79 5.40
CA HIS A 78 8.95 -3.70 6.02
C HIS A 78 9.42 -4.14 7.41
N ASP A 79 10.07 -3.24 8.13
CA ASP A 79 10.46 -3.50 9.50
C ASP A 79 9.25 -3.55 10.41
N ASN A 80 9.44 -4.09 11.60
CA ASN A 80 8.40 -4.13 12.64
C ASN A 80 7.17 -4.90 12.21
N ASP A 81 7.39 -5.95 11.40
CA ASP A 81 6.32 -6.86 10.99
C ASP A 81 5.22 -6.18 10.18
N LEU A 82 5.53 -5.05 9.57
CA LEU A 82 4.58 -4.34 8.74
C LEU A 82 4.69 -4.86 7.31
N VAL A 83 3.54 -5.11 6.71
CA VAL A 83 3.44 -5.56 5.32
C VAL A 83 2.50 -4.63 4.58
N SER A 84 2.88 -4.23 3.37
CA SER A 84 1.99 -3.45 2.52
C SER A 84 1.66 -4.25 1.26
N VAL A 85 0.43 -4.10 0.79
CA VAL A 85 -0.11 -4.90 -0.31
C VAL A 85 -0.76 -3.98 -1.31
N TYR A 86 -0.40 -4.15 -2.58
CA TYR A 86 -0.85 -3.28 -3.67
C TYR A 86 -1.42 -4.15 -4.78
N LYS A 87 -2.73 -4.03 -5.05
CA LYS A 87 -3.44 -4.90 -6.00
C LYS A 87 -3.97 -4.13 -7.19
N HIS A 88 -4.29 -4.88 -8.23
CA HIS A 88 -4.92 -4.38 -9.47
C HIS A 88 -3.99 -3.53 -10.32
N ASN A 89 -2.69 -3.75 -10.21
CA ASN A 89 -1.73 -2.99 -11.00
C ASN A 89 -1.75 -3.45 -12.45
N SER A 90 -1.32 -2.57 -13.35
CA SER A 90 -1.17 -2.94 -14.75
C SER A 90 0.22 -3.53 -15.00
N THR A 91 1.21 -3.10 -14.23
CA THR A 91 2.59 -3.49 -14.43
C THR A 91 3.29 -3.52 -13.09
N LEU A 92 4.12 -4.52 -12.88
CA LEU A 92 4.98 -4.56 -11.71
C LEU A 92 6.38 -4.15 -12.14
N LEU A 93 6.99 -3.23 -11.40
CA LEU A 93 8.32 -2.71 -11.71
C LEU A 93 9.41 -3.40 -10.91
N LYS A 94 9.02 -4.24 -9.96
CA LYS A 94 9.95 -4.97 -9.11
C LYS A 94 9.54 -6.42 -9.06
N LYS A 95 10.46 -7.28 -8.66
CA LYS A 95 10.20 -8.71 -8.57
C LYS A 95 10.52 -9.21 -7.17
N GLU A 96 10.09 -10.40 -6.90
CA GLU A 96 10.32 -11.04 -5.61
C GLU A 96 11.80 -11.01 -5.27
N GLY A 97 12.10 -10.61 -4.05
CA GLY A 97 13.48 -10.51 -3.59
C GLY A 97 14.09 -9.13 -3.75
N ASP A 98 13.50 -8.25 -4.55
CA ASP A 98 14.06 -6.91 -4.72
C ASP A 98 13.93 -6.10 -3.46
N LYS A 99 14.94 -5.28 -3.19
CA LYS A 99 14.88 -4.29 -2.13
C LYS A 99 14.34 -3.00 -2.70
N VAL A 100 13.51 -2.32 -1.92
CA VAL A 100 12.92 -1.05 -2.34
C VAL A 100 13.13 0.00 -1.27
N ARG A 101 13.13 1.25 -1.68
CA ARG A 101 13.25 2.38 -0.78
C ARG A 101 11.90 3.04 -0.60
N ALA A 102 11.76 3.76 0.50
CA ALA A 102 10.55 4.55 0.72
C ALA A 102 10.35 5.50 -0.45
N GLY A 103 9.15 5.53 -1.00
CA GLY A 103 8.82 6.43 -2.10
C GLY A 103 9.24 5.95 -3.48
N GLU A 104 9.87 4.79 -3.56
CA GLU A 104 10.31 4.27 -4.85
C GLU A 104 9.12 3.70 -5.61
N ALA A 105 9.07 3.94 -6.93
CA ALA A 105 8.00 3.38 -7.76
C ALA A 105 8.17 1.87 -7.87
N ILE A 106 7.12 1.14 -7.55
CA ILE A 106 7.17 -0.32 -7.54
C ILE A 106 6.16 -0.95 -8.49
N ALA A 107 5.20 -0.17 -8.97
CA ALA A 107 4.17 -0.67 -9.87
C ALA A 107 3.50 0.49 -10.57
N ILE A 108 2.69 0.18 -11.56
CA ILE A 108 1.88 1.17 -12.27
C ILE A 108 0.42 0.80 -12.02
N ILE A 109 -0.39 1.79 -11.73
CA ILE A 109 -1.81 1.58 -11.46
C ILE A 109 -2.48 0.91 -12.65
N GLY A 110 -3.49 0.10 -12.38
CA GLY A 110 -4.18 -0.58 -13.45
C GLY A 110 -5.62 -0.85 -13.12
N GLU A 111 -6.21 -1.74 -13.89
CA GLU A 111 -7.57 -2.20 -13.72
C GLU A 111 -7.60 -3.71 -13.86
N THR A 112 -6.53 -4.39 -13.45
CA THR A 112 -6.47 -5.85 -13.61
C THR A 112 -7.09 -6.53 -12.39
N GLY A 113 -7.60 -7.73 -12.62
CA GLY A 113 -8.26 -8.48 -11.57
C GLY A 113 -9.76 -8.37 -11.68
N GLU A 114 -10.45 -9.08 -10.78
CA GLU A 114 -11.90 -9.15 -10.82
C GLU A 114 -12.53 -7.84 -10.38
N PHE A 115 -13.68 -7.53 -10.97
CA PHE A 115 -14.50 -6.39 -10.55
C PHE A 115 -13.80 -5.05 -10.70
N SER A 116 -12.83 -4.99 -11.60
CA SER A 116 -12.16 -3.73 -11.83
C SER A 116 -13.01 -2.83 -12.72
N THR A 117 -13.20 -1.57 -12.31
CA THR A 117 -14.08 -0.63 -13.02
C THR A 117 -13.38 0.68 -13.35
N GLY A 118 -12.08 0.66 -13.57
CA GLY A 118 -11.31 1.84 -13.89
C GLY A 118 -10.02 1.82 -13.14
N PRO A 119 -9.09 2.73 -13.46
CA PRO A 119 -7.80 2.71 -12.80
C PRO A 119 -7.94 3.00 -11.32
N HIS A 120 -7.55 2.06 -10.50
CA HIS A 120 -7.60 2.24 -9.05
C HIS A 120 -6.60 1.32 -8.39
N LEU A 121 -6.19 1.69 -7.20
CA LEU A 121 -5.31 0.88 -6.37
C LEU A 121 -6.12 0.37 -5.19
N HIS A 122 -6.02 -0.93 -4.93
CA HIS A 122 -6.48 -1.47 -3.67
C HIS A 122 -5.24 -1.66 -2.79
N PHE A 123 -5.20 -0.96 -1.67
CA PHE A 123 -4.02 -0.91 -0.83
C PHE A 123 -4.34 -1.36 0.58
N GLU A 124 -3.51 -2.29 1.10
CA GLU A 124 -3.68 -2.81 2.45
C GLU A 124 -2.40 -2.68 3.24
N MET A 125 -2.54 -2.52 4.54
CA MET A 125 -1.43 -2.58 5.49
C MET A 125 -1.78 -3.58 6.57
N TRP A 126 -0.82 -4.45 6.87
CA TRP A 126 -1.02 -5.51 7.86
C TRP A 126 0.15 -5.51 8.84
N ARG A 127 -0.14 -5.76 10.11
CA ARG A 127 0.90 -5.89 11.11
C ARG A 127 0.59 -7.08 11.98
N ASN A 128 1.48 -8.08 11.96
CA ASN A 128 1.31 -9.31 12.73
C ASN A 128 -0.04 -9.95 12.43
N GLY A 129 -0.44 -9.97 11.16
CA GLY A 129 -1.68 -10.60 10.76
C GLY A 129 -2.93 -9.80 11.04
N VAL A 130 -2.78 -8.54 11.48
CA VAL A 130 -3.92 -7.68 11.77
C VAL A 130 -3.98 -6.56 10.74
N PRO A 131 -5.12 -6.36 10.07
CA PRO A 131 -5.22 -5.29 9.08
C PRO A 131 -5.33 -3.94 9.77
N LEU A 132 -4.65 -2.95 9.18
CA LEU A 132 -4.64 -1.58 9.68
C LEU A 132 -5.40 -0.70 8.72
N ASN A 133 -6.04 0.33 9.24
CA ASN A 133 -6.74 1.29 8.38
C ASN A 133 -5.73 2.26 7.79
N PRO A 134 -5.51 2.23 6.46
CA PRO A 134 -4.50 3.10 5.86
C PRO A 134 -4.76 4.58 6.06
N GLU A 135 -6.02 4.99 6.22
CA GLU A 135 -6.31 6.40 6.43
C GLU A 135 -5.82 6.92 7.76
N SER A 136 -5.44 6.02 8.67
CA SER A 136 -4.80 6.42 9.92
C SER A 136 -3.36 6.84 9.72
N PHE A 137 -2.79 6.56 8.53
CA PHE A 137 -1.39 6.82 8.26
C PHE A 137 -1.16 7.84 7.16
N PHE A 138 -2.08 7.93 6.21
CA PHE A 138 -1.90 8.76 5.03
C PHE A 138 -3.11 9.62 4.75
N SER A 139 -2.85 10.79 4.19
CA SER A 139 -3.86 11.51 3.45
C SER A 139 -3.64 11.13 1.99
N PHE A 140 -4.67 10.63 1.33
CA PHE A 140 -4.55 10.23 -0.06
C PHE A 140 -4.88 11.39 -1.00
N GLU A 141 -5.43 12.45 -0.48
CA GLU A 141 -5.73 13.63 -1.26
C GLU A 141 -4.86 14.81 -0.86
#